data_66d32d208a25482e8725fd973d108d83
#
_entry.id   66d32d208a25482e8725fd973d108d83
#
_cell.length_a   1.000
_cell.length_b   1.000
_cell.length_c   1.000
_cell.angle_alpha   90.00
_cell.angle_beta   90.00
_cell.angle_gamma   90.00
#
_symmetry.space_group_name_H-M   'P 1'
#
loop_
_entity.id
_entity.type
_entity.pdbx_description
1 polymer ?
#
loop_
_entity_poly.entity_id
_entity_poly.type
_entity_poly.pdbx_seq_one_letter_code
_entity_poly.pdbx_strand_id
1 'polypeptide(L)'
;MISDGYASTLKRLITFTQAKFISLADVVGYDVSYVNKWSNGTKLPSSRYVERINEEMGQYFAELITKQKKEAKFFKTFPISENTDDLGFEIGQYLCATYRTTLNQNRAPKGKENRPSIQVVTGHHDTSAFLSDLLQKSIQSLESDGELLVLGEFCTLYKTGFWKYFEGLELQHRL
;
A
#
# COMPACT_ATOMS: atom_id res chain seq x y z
N MET A 1 -9.99 -0.58 9.01
CA MET A 1 -8.95 0.44 8.72
C MET A 1 -9.38 1.20 7.48
N ILE A 2 -9.54 2.52 7.55
CA ILE A 2 -9.88 3.32 6.35
C ILE A 2 -8.63 3.30 5.47
N SER A 3 -8.71 2.74 4.28
CA SER A 3 -7.61 2.76 3.32
C SER A 3 -7.31 4.21 2.96
N ASP A 4 -6.16 4.72 3.40
CA ASP A 4 -5.70 6.06 3.05
C ASP A 4 -5.53 6.14 1.52
N GLY A 5 -6.22 7.08 0.88
CA GLY A 5 -6.03 7.35 -0.54
C GLY A 5 -4.73 8.11 -0.79
N TYR A 6 -4.29 8.14 -2.05
CA TYR A 6 -3.04 8.79 -2.46
C TYR A 6 -2.88 10.22 -1.92
N ALA A 7 -3.91 11.05 -2.04
CA ALA A 7 -3.87 12.44 -1.59
C ALA A 7 -3.68 12.57 -0.08
N SER A 8 -4.36 11.75 0.72
CA SER A 8 -4.24 11.77 2.18
C SER A 8 -2.85 11.30 2.62
N THR A 9 -2.31 10.26 1.98
CA THR A 9 -0.96 9.76 2.24
C THR A 9 0.10 10.81 1.90
N LEU A 10 0.01 11.41 0.71
CA LEU A 10 0.93 12.47 0.30
C LEU A 10 0.88 13.66 1.25
N LYS A 11 -0.31 14.11 1.62
CA LYS A 11 -0.49 15.20 2.58
C LYS A 11 0.09 14.88 3.96
N ARG A 12 -0.07 13.63 4.44
CA ARG A 12 0.52 13.19 5.71
C ARG A 12 2.05 13.20 5.66
N LEU A 13 2.66 12.72 4.56
CA LEU A 13 4.11 12.76 4.35
C LEU A 13 4.64 14.20 4.34
N ILE A 14 4.00 15.10 3.58
CA ILE A 14 4.35 16.52 3.52
C ILE A 14 4.27 17.15 4.92
N THR A 15 3.20 16.89 5.66
CA THR A 15 3.02 17.43 7.01
C THR A 15 4.04 16.87 8.00
N PHE A 16 4.33 15.57 7.95
CA PHE A 16 5.28 14.91 8.83
C PHE A 16 6.71 15.42 8.64
N THR A 17 7.12 15.54 7.37
CA THR A 17 8.47 15.99 6.99
C THR A 17 8.60 17.51 6.95
N GLN A 18 7.50 18.24 7.01
CA GLN A 18 7.43 19.68 6.78
C GLN A 18 8.01 20.09 5.41
N ALA A 19 7.85 19.23 4.41
CA ALA A 19 8.33 19.48 3.07
C ALA A 19 7.64 20.70 2.44
N LYS A 20 8.43 21.55 1.79
CA LYS A 20 7.89 22.69 1.04
C LYS A 20 7.37 22.21 -0.32
N PHE A 21 6.19 22.67 -0.71
CA PHE A 21 5.59 22.32 -2.01
C PHE A 21 6.49 22.70 -3.20
N ILE A 22 7.19 23.83 -3.11
CA ILE A 22 8.12 24.28 -4.15
C ILE A 22 9.27 23.28 -4.30
N SER A 23 9.93 22.90 -3.20
CA SER A 23 11.03 21.93 -3.25
C SER A 23 10.59 20.58 -3.77
N LEU A 24 9.39 20.12 -3.38
CA LEU A 24 8.84 18.87 -3.86
C LEU A 24 8.52 18.93 -5.36
N ALA A 25 8.03 20.08 -5.85
CA ALA A 25 7.78 20.35 -7.26
C ALA A 25 9.07 20.35 -8.09
N ASP A 26 10.12 20.96 -7.57
CA ASP A 26 11.44 20.97 -8.19
C ASP A 26 12.01 19.56 -8.35
N VAL A 27 11.90 18.73 -7.30
CA VAL A 27 12.37 17.33 -7.28
C VAL A 27 11.70 16.50 -8.37
N VAL A 28 10.38 16.61 -8.52
CA VAL A 28 9.61 15.81 -9.50
C VAL A 28 9.55 16.44 -10.90
N GLY A 29 10.09 17.65 -11.06
CA GLY A 29 10.08 18.38 -12.35
C GLY A 29 8.70 18.83 -12.80
N TYR A 30 7.83 19.23 -11.85
CA TYR A 30 6.48 19.72 -12.13
C TYR A 30 6.25 21.10 -11.52
N ASP A 31 5.24 21.80 -12.04
CA ASP A 31 4.79 23.06 -11.42
C ASP A 31 4.15 22.78 -10.04
N VAL A 32 4.37 23.68 -9.09
CA VAL A 32 3.89 23.58 -7.70
C VAL A 32 2.37 23.39 -7.61
N SER A 33 1.62 23.93 -8.59
CA SER A 33 0.18 23.77 -8.65
C SER A 33 -0.27 22.32 -8.87
N TYR A 34 0.55 21.50 -9.57
CA TYR A 34 0.27 20.09 -9.75
C TYR A 34 0.46 19.32 -8.45
N VAL A 35 1.57 19.54 -7.73
CA VAL A 35 1.82 18.91 -6.44
C VAL A 35 0.72 19.26 -5.44
N ASN A 36 0.28 20.50 -5.44
CA ASN A 36 -0.84 20.93 -4.60
C ASN A 36 -2.16 20.22 -5.00
N LYS A 37 -2.45 20.07 -6.29
CA LYS A 37 -3.62 19.33 -6.77
C LYS A 37 -3.56 17.84 -6.39
N TRP A 38 -2.38 17.23 -6.41
CA TRP A 38 -2.19 15.83 -5.99
C TRP A 38 -2.41 15.65 -4.49
N SER A 39 -1.87 16.56 -3.66
CA SER A 39 -2.01 16.49 -2.21
C SER A 39 -3.41 16.80 -1.68
N ASN A 40 -4.22 17.56 -2.43
CA ASN A 40 -5.61 17.84 -2.07
C ASN A 40 -6.63 16.93 -2.79
N GLY A 41 -6.16 16.00 -3.63
CA GLY A 41 -7.00 15.00 -4.29
C GLY A 41 -7.81 15.50 -5.48
N THR A 42 -7.61 16.75 -5.94
CA THR A 42 -8.32 17.28 -7.12
C THR A 42 -7.80 16.71 -8.43
N LYS A 43 -6.57 16.19 -8.43
CA LYS A 43 -5.96 15.53 -9.57
C LYS A 43 -4.98 14.47 -9.07
N LEU A 44 -4.83 13.37 -9.83
CA LEU A 44 -3.78 12.39 -9.63
C LEU A 44 -2.62 12.63 -10.60
N PRO A 45 -1.39 12.18 -10.26
CA PRO A 45 -0.30 12.09 -11.22
C PRO A 45 -0.70 11.25 -12.44
N SER A 46 -0.10 11.53 -13.58
CA SER A 46 -0.30 10.73 -14.79
C SER A 46 0.18 9.30 -14.57
N SER A 47 -0.62 8.31 -14.97
CA SER A 47 -0.28 6.89 -14.87
C SER A 47 1.03 6.52 -15.58
N ARG A 48 1.40 7.27 -16.62
CA ARG A 48 2.64 7.07 -17.36
C ARG A 48 3.89 7.41 -16.55
N TYR A 49 3.80 8.36 -15.62
CA TYR A 49 4.96 8.90 -14.91
C TYR A 49 4.88 8.71 -13.39
N VAL A 50 3.81 8.12 -12.89
CA VAL A 50 3.54 8.04 -11.44
C VAL A 50 4.61 7.26 -10.69
N GLU A 51 5.17 6.21 -11.27
CA GLU A 51 6.23 5.43 -10.62
C GLU A 51 7.47 6.28 -10.41
N ARG A 52 7.97 6.95 -11.46
CA ARG A 52 9.10 7.88 -11.34
C ARG A 52 8.82 9.02 -10.35
N ILE A 53 7.64 9.64 -10.43
CA ILE A 53 7.25 10.74 -9.54
C ILE A 53 7.27 10.28 -8.07
N ASN A 54 6.72 9.10 -7.79
CA ASN A 54 6.65 8.59 -6.43
C ASN A 54 8.02 8.14 -5.91
N GLU A 55 8.88 7.60 -6.77
CA GLU A 55 10.25 7.25 -6.43
C GLU A 55 11.05 8.50 -6.05
N GLU A 56 11.03 9.54 -6.88
CA GLU A 56 11.69 10.83 -6.61
C GLU A 56 11.16 11.47 -5.32
N MET A 57 9.83 11.47 -5.11
CA MET A 57 9.24 11.94 -3.85
C MET A 57 9.69 11.09 -2.65
N GLY A 58 9.76 9.79 -2.82
CA GLY A 58 10.18 8.85 -1.77
C GLY A 58 11.59 9.15 -1.29
N GLN A 59 12.53 9.32 -2.22
CA GLN A 59 13.91 9.68 -1.91
C GLN A 59 13.98 11.03 -1.18
N TYR A 60 13.27 12.03 -1.68
CA TYR A 60 13.23 13.35 -1.04
C TYR A 60 12.67 13.31 0.39
N PHE A 61 11.58 12.56 0.61
CA PHE A 61 11.03 12.41 1.96
C PHE A 61 12.00 11.66 2.90
N ALA A 62 12.65 10.60 2.42
CA ALA A 62 13.65 9.87 3.19
C ALA A 62 14.81 10.77 3.63
N GLU A 63 15.34 11.58 2.71
CA GLU A 63 16.38 12.57 3.03
C GLU A 63 15.93 13.54 4.14
N LEU A 64 14.70 14.06 4.06
CA LEU A 64 14.16 14.97 5.08
C LEU A 64 13.99 14.27 6.42
N ILE A 65 13.52 13.01 6.44
CA ILE A 65 13.33 12.21 7.65
C ILE A 65 14.67 11.99 8.35
N THR A 66 15.68 11.55 7.60
CA THR A 66 17.04 11.30 8.09
C THR A 66 17.70 12.60 8.57
N LYS A 67 17.63 13.68 7.80
CA LYS A 67 18.15 14.98 8.19
C LYS A 67 17.52 15.51 9.49
N GLN A 68 16.25 15.22 9.72
CA GLN A 68 15.49 15.64 10.91
C GLN A 68 15.60 14.63 12.06
N LYS A 69 16.29 13.50 11.87
CA LYS A 69 16.42 12.40 12.85
C LYS A 69 15.05 11.91 13.34
N LYS A 70 14.11 11.72 12.42
CA LYS A 70 12.71 11.34 12.73
C LYS A 70 12.37 9.89 12.35
N GLU A 71 13.35 9.05 12.02
CA GLU A 71 13.15 7.68 11.53
C GLU A 71 12.30 6.86 12.50
N ALA A 72 12.66 6.82 13.78
CA ALA A 72 11.91 6.05 14.78
C ALA A 72 10.45 6.51 14.94
N LYS A 73 10.19 7.82 14.78
CA LYS A 73 8.83 8.37 14.80
C LYS A 73 8.09 8.04 13.51
N PHE A 74 8.79 8.03 12.38
CA PHE A 74 8.25 7.71 11.06
C PHE A 74 7.73 6.28 11.04
N PHE A 75 8.52 5.29 11.43
CA PHE A 75 8.11 3.89 11.46
C PHE A 75 6.93 3.61 12.39
N LYS A 76 6.77 4.40 13.46
CA LYS A 76 5.57 4.32 14.34
C LYS A 76 4.32 4.94 13.70
N THR A 77 4.49 5.85 12.73
CA THR A 77 3.39 6.63 12.15
C THR A 77 2.92 6.07 10.81
N PHE A 78 3.83 5.50 10.04
CA PHE A 78 3.57 4.97 8.70
C PHE A 78 3.78 3.46 8.67
N PRO A 79 3.00 2.73 7.85
CA PRO A 79 3.08 1.27 7.76
C PRO A 79 4.25 0.84 6.86
N ILE A 80 5.45 1.24 7.23
CA ILE A 80 6.71 0.91 6.56
C ILE A 80 7.62 0.24 7.58
N SER A 81 8.31 -0.84 7.18
CA SER A 81 9.18 -1.62 8.07
C SER A 81 10.42 -0.85 8.49
N GLU A 82 10.83 -0.99 9.75
CA GLU A 82 12.10 -0.46 10.24
C GLU A 82 13.32 -1.19 9.64
N ASN A 83 13.14 -2.42 9.16
CA ASN A 83 14.19 -3.26 8.59
C ASN A 83 14.30 -3.04 7.06
N THR A 84 14.35 -1.80 6.62
CA THR A 84 14.54 -1.49 5.20
C THR A 84 15.94 -0.99 4.93
N ASP A 85 16.53 -1.44 3.82
CA ASP A 85 17.83 -0.98 3.35
C ASP A 85 17.72 0.35 2.57
N ASP A 86 16.53 0.66 2.03
CA ASP A 86 16.25 1.88 1.27
C ASP A 86 14.88 2.46 1.65
N LEU A 87 14.90 3.38 2.60
CA LEU A 87 13.70 4.08 3.06
C LEU A 87 13.02 4.87 1.95
N GLY A 88 13.79 5.45 1.02
CA GLY A 88 13.25 6.21 -0.09
C GLY A 88 12.45 5.35 -1.05
N PHE A 89 12.99 4.19 -1.38
CA PHE A 89 12.30 3.20 -2.20
C PHE A 89 10.99 2.75 -1.54
N GLU A 90 11.01 2.41 -0.25
CA GLU A 90 9.81 1.96 0.47
C GLU A 90 8.71 3.04 0.53
N ILE A 91 9.08 4.30 0.74
CA ILE A 91 8.13 5.41 0.70
C ILE A 91 7.55 5.56 -0.71
N GLY A 92 8.37 5.45 -1.75
CA GLY A 92 7.93 5.48 -3.14
C GLY A 92 6.94 4.36 -3.46
N GLN A 93 7.22 3.13 -3.03
CA GLN A 93 6.33 1.97 -3.18
C GLN A 93 5.01 2.16 -2.41
N TYR A 94 5.06 2.70 -1.21
CA TYR A 94 3.87 3.01 -0.42
C TYR A 94 2.97 4.04 -1.14
N LEU A 95 3.55 5.08 -1.73
CA LEU A 95 2.82 6.04 -2.57
C LEU A 95 2.21 5.36 -3.81
N CYS A 96 2.94 4.48 -4.47
CA CYS A 96 2.43 3.71 -5.62
C CYS A 96 1.25 2.81 -5.23
N ALA A 97 1.31 2.14 -4.07
CA ALA A 97 0.23 1.30 -3.57
C ALA A 97 -1.04 2.12 -3.30
N THR A 98 -0.92 3.27 -2.63
CA THR A 98 -2.06 4.16 -2.35
C THR A 98 -2.63 4.80 -3.62
N TYR A 99 -1.80 5.08 -4.63
CA TYR A 99 -2.25 5.52 -5.95
C TYR A 99 -3.13 4.46 -6.64
N ARG A 100 -2.68 3.20 -6.68
CA ARG A 100 -3.43 2.07 -7.26
C ARG A 100 -4.77 1.87 -6.54
N THR A 101 -4.77 1.94 -5.23
CA THR A 101 -6.00 1.87 -4.42
C THR A 101 -6.98 2.99 -4.79
N THR A 102 -6.50 4.23 -4.91
CA THR A 102 -7.33 5.38 -5.30
C THR A 102 -7.91 5.22 -6.70
N LEU A 103 -7.12 4.72 -7.65
CA LEU A 103 -7.62 4.45 -9.01
C LEU A 103 -8.74 3.40 -9.02
N ASN A 104 -8.58 2.33 -8.24
CA ASN A 104 -9.58 1.27 -8.16
C ASN A 104 -10.88 1.76 -7.53
N GLN A 105 -10.79 2.59 -6.47
CA GLN A 105 -11.96 3.23 -5.86
C GLN A 105 -12.70 4.16 -6.83
N ASN A 106 -11.97 4.92 -7.64
CA ASN A 106 -12.55 5.84 -8.63
C ASN A 106 -13.17 5.10 -9.83
N ARG A 107 -12.72 3.88 -10.13
CA ARG A 107 -13.26 3.03 -11.20
C ARG A 107 -14.45 2.19 -10.77
N ALA A 108 -14.67 2.01 -9.48
CA ALA A 108 -15.82 1.27 -8.98
C ALA A 108 -17.12 2.00 -9.39
N PRO A 109 -18.03 1.36 -10.14
CA PRO A 109 -19.31 1.95 -10.44
C PRO A 109 -20.06 2.18 -9.13
N LYS A 110 -20.76 3.32 -9.01
CA LYS A 110 -21.63 3.67 -7.87
C LYS A 110 -22.90 2.81 -7.82
N GLY A 111 -22.77 1.50 -7.98
CA GLY A 111 -23.84 0.53 -7.89
C GLY A 111 -23.39 -0.65 -7.03
N LYS A 112 -24.25 -1.12 -6.16
CA LYS A 112 -24.06 -2.30 -5.32
C LYS A 112 -23.89 -3.55 -6.19
N GLU A 113 -22.71 -3.79 -6.72
CA GLU A 113 -22.32 -5.10 -7.22
C GLU A 113 -21.12 -5.58 -6.41
N ASN A 114 -21.25 -6.78 -5.86
CA ASN A 114 -20.17 -7.55 -5.23
C ASN A 114 -19.08 -7.84 -6.29
N ARG A 115 -18.26 -6.83 -6.60
CA ARG A 115 -17.05 -7.08 -7.40
C ARG A 115 -15.92 -7.42 -6.47
N PRO A 116 -15.10 -8.42 -6.80
CA PRO A 116 -13.97 -8.78 -5.99
C PRO A 116 -13.05 -7.56 -5.83
N SER A 117 -12.78 -7.14 -4.60
CA SER A 117 -11.83 -6.08 -4.31
C SER A 117 -10.42 -6.64 -4.44
N ILE A 118 -9.59 -6.02 -5.29
CA ILE A 118 -8.17 -6.32 -5.31
C ILE A 118 -7.52 -5.52 -4.18
N GLN A 119 -6.95 -6.23 -3.21
CA GLN A 119 -6.17 -5.64 -2.13
C GLN A 119 -4.69 -5.95 -2.38
N VAL A 120 -3.85 -4.93 -2.33
CA VAL A 120 -2.40 -5.07 -2.44
C VAL A 120 -1.79 -4.84 -1.07
N VAL A 121 -1.10 -5.84 -0.55
CA VAL A 121 -0.39 -5.80 0.74
C VAL A 121 1.09 -6.00 0.44
N THR A 122 1.93 -5.10 0.96
CA THR A 122 3.38 -5.15 0.79
C THR A 122 4.05 -5.27 2.16
N GLY A 123 5.10 -6.09 2.26
CA GLY A 123 5.83 -6.35 3.50
C GLY A 123 5.62 -7.76 4.05
N HIS A 124 6.70 -8.39 4.54
CA HIS A 124 6.64 -9.80 4.97
C HIS A 124 5.78 -10.05 6.20
N HIS A 125 5.78 -9.14 7.17
CA HIS A 125 5.05 -9.33 8.43
C HIS A 125 3.54 -9.07 8.27
N ASP A 126 3.19 -8.04 7.53
CA ASP A 126 1.79 -7.65 7.32
C ASP A 126 1.09 -8.58 6.33
N THR A 127 1.83 -9.16 5.38
CA THR A 127 1.29 -10.12 4.40
C THR A 127 0.79 -11.38 5.08
N SER A 128 1.51 -11.91 6.08
CA SER A 128 1.10 -13.12 6.80
C SER A 128 -0.16 -12.88 7.64
N ALA A 129 -0.22 -11.78 8.38
CA ALA A 129 -1.40 -11.41 9.17
C ALA A 129 -2.61 -11.11 8.28
N PHE A 130 -2.39 -10.40 7.17
CA PHE A 130 -3.44 -10.10 6.19
C PHE A 130 -3.99 -11.35 5.51
N LEU A 131 -3.12 -12.27 5.08
CA LEU A 131 -3.55 -13.53 4.47
C LEU A 131 -4.33 -14.38 5.44
N SER A 132 -3.92 -14.44 6.72
CA SER A 132 -4.65 -15.15 7.77
C SER A 132 -6.05 -14.56 7.99
N ASP A 133 -6.16 -13.24 8.09
CA ASP A 133 -7.45 -12.53 8.25
C ASP A 133 -8.35 -12.69 7.02
N LEU A 134 -7.76 -12.59 5.82
CA LEU A 134 -8.47 -12.77 4.55
C LEU A 134 -9.03 -14.19 4.43
N LEU A 135 -8.20 -15.20 4.73
CA LEU A 135 -8.62 -16.59 4.70
C LEU A 135 -9.74 -16.87 5.69
N GLN A 136 -9.58 -16.40 6.92
CA GLN A 136 -10.59 -16.60 7.96
C GLN A 136 -11.93 -15.98 7.55
N LYS A 137 -11.92 -14.77 6.99
CA LYS A 137 -13.12 -14.11 6.48
C LYS A 137 -13.70 -14.80 5.26
N SER A 138 -12.84 -15.26 4.33
CA SER A 138 -13.28 -15.97 3.13
C SER A 138 -13.92 -17.30 3.49
N ILE A 139 -13.31 -18.07 4.39
CA ILE A 139 -13.84 -19.37 4.85
C ILE A 139 -15.17 -19.16 5.57
N GLN A 140 -15.32 -18.13 6.40
CA GLN A 140 -16.59 -17.81 7.06
C GLN A 140 -17.69 -17.36 6.10
N SER A 141 -17.34 -16.83 4.95
CA SER A 141 -18.27 -16.36 3.93
C SER A 141 -18.54 -17.39 2.82
N LEU A 142 -17.78 -18.49 2.76
CA LEU A 142 -18.01 -19.57 1.81
C LEU A 142 -19.26 -20.36 2.19
N GLU A 143 -20.22 -20.42 1.26
CA GLU A 143 -21.25 -21.42 1.28
C GLU A 143 -20.64 -22.81 1.04
N SER A 144 -21.38 -23.89 1.30
CA SER A 144 -20.88 -25.26 1.30
C SER A 144 -20.14 -25.72 0.03
N ASP A 145 -20.28 -24.99 -1.07
CA ASP A 145 -19.72 -25.31 -2.40
C ASP A 145 -18.76 -24.24 -2.93
N GLY A 146 -18.18 -23.41 -2.05
CA GLY A 146 -17.25 -22.36 -2.47
C GLY A 146 -15.86 -22.90 -2.80
N GLU A 147 -15.23 -22.32 -3.83
CA GLU A 147 -13.84 -22.60 -4.21
C GLU A 147 -12.92 -21.46 -3.78
N LEU A 148 -11.76 -21.81 -3.22
CA LEU A 148 -10.65 -20.88 -2.94
C LEU A 148 -9.53 -21.11 -3.95
N LEU A 149 -9.33 -20.16 -4.87
CA LEU A 149 -8.23 -20.20 -5.82
C LEU A 149 -7.06 -19.34 -5.31
N VAL A 150 -5.91 -19.97 -5.04
CA VAL A 150 -4.68 -19.30 -4.63
C VAL A 150 -3.68 -19.31 -5.78
N LEU A 151 -3.36 -18.13 -6.31
CA LEU A 151 -2.38 -17.95 -7.38
C LEU A 151 -1.16 -17.20 -6.84
N GLY A 152 0.03 -17.79 -6.97
CA GLY A 152 1.26 -17.15 -6.54
C GLY A 152 2.47 -18.10 -6.43
N GLU A 153 3.61 -17.57 -6.02
CA GLU A 153 4.78 -18.37 -5.73
C GLU A 153 4.60 -19.18 -4.44
N PHE A 154 4.48 -20.47 -4.59
CA PHE A 154 4.23 -21.42 -3.50
C PHE A 154 5.30 -21.38 -2.39
N CYS A 155 6.55 -21.12 -2.77
CA CYS A 155 7.66 -21.04 -1.82
C CYS A 155 7.52 -19.90 -0.80
N THR A 156 6.94 -18.79 -1.18
CA THR A 156 6.71 -17.64 -0.28
C THR A 156 5.58 -17.95 0.70
N LEU A 157 4.52 -18.58 0.24
CA LEU A 157 3.39 -19.02 1.08
C LEU A 157 3.82 -20.09 2.09
N TYR A 158 4.69 -21.01 1.70
CA TYR A 158 5.22 -22.04 2.59
C TYR A 158 6.08 -21.46 3.72
N LYS A 159 6.94 -20.49 3.40
CA LYS A 159 7.80 -19.83 4.39
C LYS A 159 7.05 -18.97 5.41
N THR A 160 5.86 -18.47 5.08
CA THR A 160 5.04 -17.65 5.97
C THR A 160 4.22 -18.45 6.97
N GLY A 161 4.34 -19.78 6.99
CA GLY A 161 3.55 -20.63 7.88
C GLY A 161 2.08 -20.76 7.48
N PHE A 162 1.73 -20.28 6.28
CA PHE A 162 0.38 -20.31 5.71
C PHE A 162 -0.25 -21.72 5.74
N TRP A 163 0.54 -22.77 5.52
CA TRP A 163 0.09 -24.16 5.55
C TRP A 163 -0.38 -24.64 6.92
N LYS A 164 0.21 -24.14 8.01
CA LYS A 164 -0.22 -24.51 9.37
C LYS A 164 -1.66 -24.10 9.64
N TYR A 165 -2.14 -23.09 8.90
CA TYR A 165 -3.52 -22.63 8.99
C TYR A 165 -4.50 -23.62 8.36
N PHE A 166 -4.10 -24.26 7.25
CA PHE A 166 -4.93 -25.28 6.59
C PHE A 166 -4.95 -26.61 7.36
N GLU A 167 -3.84 -26.98 8.01
CA GLU A 167 -3.77 -28.19 8.84
C GLU A 167 -4.75 -28.13 10.01
N GLY A 168 -5.08 -26.94 10.52
CA GLY A 168 -6.01 -26.73 11.63
C GLY A 168 -7.49 -26.66 11.25
N LEU A 169 -7.83 -26.59 9.95
CA LEU A 169 -9.18 -26.29 9.49
C LEU A 169 -10.00 -27.51 9.03
N GLU A 170 -9.53 -28.76 9.27
CA GLU A 170 -10.20 -30.00 8.80
C GLU A 170 -10.54 -30.00 7.28
N LEU A 171 -9.89 -29.14 6.49
CA LEU A 171 -10.05 -29.11 5.03
C LEU A 171 -9.40 -30.30 4.32
N GLN A 172 -8.74 -31.19 5.06
CA GLN A 172 -8.09 -32.40 4.56
C GLN A 172 -9.04 -33.40 3.89
N HIS A 173 -10.35 -33.25 4.04
CA HIS A 173 -11.33 -34.17 3.48
C HIS A 173 -11.96 -33.72 2.15
N ARG A 174 -11.50 -32.62 1.55
CA ARG A 174 -12.08 -32.09 0.30
C ARG A 174 -11.08 -31.81 -0.83
N LEU A 175 -9.85 -32.35 -0.73
CA LEU A 175 -8.87 -32.36 -1.82
C LEU A 175 -8.85 -33.72 -2.51
#